data_b34ae8e96dbd0feb811a1080021dce56
#
_entry.id   b34ae8e96dbd0feb811a1080021dce56
#
_cell.length_a   1.000
_cell.length_b   1.000
_cell.length_c   1.000
_cell.angle_alpha   90.00
_cell.angle_beta   90.00
_cell.angle_gamma   90.00
#
_symmetry.space_group_name_H-M   'P 1'
#
loop_
_entity.id
_entity.type
_entity.pdbx_description
1 polymer ?
#
loop_
_entity_poly.entity_id
_entity_poly.type
_entity_poly.pdbx_seq_one_letter_code
_entity_poly.pdbx_strand_id
1 'polypeptide(L)'
;PPSPSASGSAPAPADSAGPPEPLAILQVEAYDPEGDGEENNKLTPKIYDGDLTTGWYSENYRTEAFGGLKKGLGVVVDLGPNKKPQTVELVIPTQTSVEVYVGPENRREGATKIGEKEMAQGRVTFDVPADVSGQYVVVWFTQLSTDGDGKRRAWLNEVIVTG
;
A
#
# COMPACT_ATOMS: atom_id res chain seq x y z
N PRO A 1 45.44 -18.19 -12.00
CA PRO A 1 44.70 -17.96 -12.06
C PRO A 1 43.68 -17.78 -11.87
N PRO A 2 43.51 -17.75 -11.90
CA PRO A 2 42.60 -17.48 -11.91
C PRO A 2 41.78 -16.83 -11.73
N SER A 3 41.62 -16.56 -11.70
CA SER A 3 40.89 -15.98 -11.67
C SER A 3 40.26 -15.45 -11.70
N PRO A 4 40.15 -15.51 -11.72
CA PRO A 4 39.39 -14.94 -11.75
C PRO A 4 38.53 -14.42 -11.58
N SER A 5 38.46 -14.39 -11.44
CA SER A 5 37.73 -13.92 -11.33
C SER A 5 37.23 -13.17 -11.09
N ALA A 6 37.32 -13.03 -11.00
CA ALA A 6 36.77 -12.36 -10.79
C ALA A 6 36.12 -11.71 -10.89
N SER A 7 36.03 -11.71 -11.11
CA SER A 7 35.45 -11.08 -11.24
C SER A 7 34.73 -10.48 -11.24
N GLY A 8 34.58 -10.54 -11.23
CA GLY A 8 33.97 -9.86 -11.28
C GLY A 8 33.12 -9.49 -11.11
N SER A 9 33.08 -9.40 -10.89
CA SER A 9 32.35 -8.87 -10.73
C SER A 9 31.88 -8.02 -10.61
N ALA A 10 31.69 -7.66 -10.70
CA ALA A 10 31.19 -6.86 -10.60
C ALA A 10 30.66 -6.15 -10.51
N PRO A 11 30.44 -5.80 -10.53
CA PRO A 11 29.78 -4.99 -10.49
C PRO A 11 28.88 -4.43 -10.48
N ALA A 12 28.71 -4.44 -10.59
CA ALA A 12 27.90 -3.93 -10.71
C ALA A 12 27.28 -3.21 -10.33
N PRO A 13 27.28 -3.14 -10.19
CA PRO A 13 26.63 -2.50 -10.03
C PRO A 13 26.14 -1.72 -9.41
N ALA A 14 26.59 -1.68 -9.45
CA ALA A 14 26.20 -1.15 -8.96
C ALA A 14 25.43 -0.35 -8.96
N ASP A 15 25.67 -0.06 -9.17
CA ASP A 15 24.94 0.67 -9.23
C ASP A 15 23.86 0.48 -9.11
N SER A 16 24.18 0.01 -9.36
CA SER A 16 22.92 -0.15 -9.45
C SER A 16 22.38 -0.41 -8.21
N ALA A 17 21.36 -0.20 -8.17
CA ALA A 17 20.66 -0.56 -7.03
C ALA A 17 20.79 -2.01 -6.84
N GLY A 18 21.02 -2.45 -5.70
CA GLY A 18 20.89 -3.84 -5.35
C GLY A 18 19.44 -4.26 -5.39
N PRO A 19 19.13 -5.49 -4.95
CA PRO A 19 17.75 -5.94 -4.85
C PRO A 19 16.96 -4.99 -3.96
N PRO A 20 15.69 -4.76 -4.25
CA PRO A 20 14.87 -3.93 -3.39
C PRO A 20 14.81 -4.48 -1.97
N GLU A 21 14.88 -3.60 -1.00
CA GLU A 21 14.79 -3.97 0.41
C GLU A 21 13.60 -3.28 1.05
N PRO A 22 13.04 -3.85 2.12
CA PRO A 22 11.92 -3.21 2.79
C PRO A 22 12.29 -1.81 3.27
N LEU A 23 11.43 -0.85 2.98
CA LEU A 23 11.56 0.50 3.50
C LEU A 23 10.78 0.59 4.80
N ALA A 24 11.33 1.31 5.77
CA ALA A 24 10.65 1.51 7.03
C ALA A 24 9.42 2.38 6.81
N ILE A 25 8.30 1.97 7.37
CA ILE A 25 7.09 2.77 7.39
C ILE A 25 7.08 3.52 8.70
N LEU A 26 7.00 4.86 8.63
CA LEU A 26 7.02 5.70 9.80
C LEU A 26 5.66 5.80 10.45
N GLN A 27 4.60 5.82 9.63
CA GLN A 27 3.25 6.03 10.12
C GLN A 27 2.25 5.63 9.05
N VAL A 28 1.07 5.17 9.47
CA VAL A 28 -0.07 4.96 8.57
C VAL A 28 -1.26 5.66 9.20
N GLU A 29 -1.98 6.42 8.37
CA GLU A 29 -3.19 7.11 8.79
C GLU A 29 -4.36 6.66 7.94
N ALA A 30 -5.53 6.55 8.55
CA ALA A 30 -6.74 6.31 7.79
C ALA A 30 -7.02 7.52 6.91
N TYR A 31 -7.53 7.28 5.72
CA TYR A 31 -7.74 8.32 4.71
C TYR A 31 -9.20 8.26 4.25
N ASP A 32 -9.99 9.18 4.74
CA ASP A 32 -11.43 9.24 4.47
C ASP A 32 -11.83 10.67 4.13
N PRO A 33 -11.39 11.17 2.95
CA PRO A 33 -11.59 12.58 2.59
C PRO A 33 -13.05 12.94 2.32
N GLU A 34 -13.90 11.96 2.02
CA GLU A 34 -15.32 12.20 1.73
C GLU A 34 -16.21 11.91 2.93
N GLY A 35 -15.64 11.55 4.07
CA GLY A 35 -16.35 11.29 5.29
C GLY A 35 -15.90 12.21 6.41
N ASP A 36 -15.85 11.67 7.63
CA ASP A 36 -15.47 12.44 8.81
C ASP A 36 -13.97 12.40 9.10
N GLY A 37 -13.20 11.74 8.25
CA GLY A 37 -11.76 11.57 8.46
C GLY A 37 -11.40 10.44 9.41
N GLU A 38 -12.38 9.67 9.86
CA GLU A 38 -12.18 8.60 10.82
C GLU A 38 -12.60 7.27 10.21
N GLU A 39 -11.67 6.31 10.17
CA GLU A 39 -11.95 4.95 9.70
C GLU A 39 -11.12 3.99 10.54
N ASN A 40 -11.52 3.83 11.80
CA ASN A 40 -10.82 2.95 12.73
C ASN A 40 -9.34 3.28 12.84
N ASN A 41 -9.04 4.55 13.03
CA ASN A 41 -7.66 5.07 13.01
C ASN A 41 -6.73 4.35 13.99
N LYS A 42 -7.26 3.84 15.10
CA LYS A 42 -6.45 3.15 16.10
C LYS A 42 -5.93 1.79 15.61
N LEU A 43 -6.45 1.28 14.50
CA LEU A 43 -6.02 -0.01 13.94
C LEU A 43 -4.91 0.14 12.90
N THR A 44 -4.58 1.35 12.46
CA THR A 44 -3.60 1.54 11.40
C THR A 44 -2.21 1.00 11.73
N PRO A 45 -1.73 0.99 13.00
CA PRO A 45 -0.44 0.36 13.28
C PRO A 45 -0.38 -1.12 12.93
N LYS A 46 -1.51 -1.81 12.82
CA LYS A 46 -1.52 -3.22 12.46
C LYS A 46 -1.18 -3.46 10.99
N ILE A 47 -1.14 -2.40 10.18
CA ILE A 47 -0.80 -2.51 8.76
C ILE A 47 0.70 -2.71 8.57
N TYR A 48 1.51 -2.33 9.55
CA TYR A 48 2.96 -2.45 9.45
C TYR A 48 3.58 -3.04 10.72
N ASP A 49 2.88 -4.00 11.34
CA ASP A 49 3.37 -4.66 12.56
C ASP A 49 4.12 -5.96 12.27
N GLY A 50 4.26 -6.33 11.01
CA GLY A 50 4.94 -7.55 10.61
C GLY A 50 4.12 -8.81 10.76
N ASP A 51 2.88 -8.70 11.23
CA ASP A 51 1.99 -9.85 11.41
C ASP A 51 0.95 -9.84 10.28
N LEU A 52 1.08 -10.79 9.37
CA LEU A 52 0.21 -10.86 8.19
C LEU A 52 -1.22 -11.28 8.52
N THR A 53 -1.49 -11.67 9.77
CA THR A 53 -2.80 -12.13 10.19
C THR A 53 -3.60 -11.08 10.93
N THR A 54 -3.00 -9.95 11.28
CA THR A 54 -3.68 -8.82 11.89
C THR A 54 -3.75 -7.67 10.90
N GLY A 55 -4.69 -6.76 11.08
CA GLY A 55 -4.79 -5.66 10.15
C GLY A 55 -5.78 -4.59 10.57
N TRP A 56 -5.85 -3.63 9.69
CA TRP A 56 -6.83 -2.54 9.76
C TRP A 56 -8.05 -2.91 8.94
N TYR A 57 -9.22 -2.48 9.39
CA TYR A 57 -10.45 -2.56 8.59
C TYR A 57 -11.25 -1.27 8.77
N SER A 58 -12.01 -0.96 7.72
CA SER A 58 -12.85 0.23 7.71
C SER A 58 -14.11 0.02 8.54
N GLU A 59 -14.90 1.06 8.65
CA GLU A 59 -16.24 0.93 9.19
C GLU A 59 -17.10 0.10 8.24
N ASN A 60 -18.25 -0.33 8.74
CA ASN A 60 -19.16 -1.17 7.97
C ASN A 60 -20.09 -0.30 7.12
N TYR A 61 -20.26 -0.69 5.85
CA TYR A 61 -21.10 0.04 4.91
C TYR A 61 -22.27 -0.82 4.44
N ARG A 62 -23.33 -0.17 3.99
CA ARG A 62 -24.56 -0.85 3.58
C ARG A 62 -24.44 -1.59 2.28
N THR A 63 -23.59 -1.09 1.37
CA THR A 63 -23.42 -1.68 0.05
C THR A 63 -21.95 -1.79 -0.26
N GLU A 64 -21.63 -2.47 -1.37
CA GLU A 64 -20.25 -2.59 -1.84
C GLU A 64 -19.67 -1.25 -2.28
N ALA A 65 -20.52 -0.29 -2.61
CA ALA A 65 -20.11 1.05 -3.03
C ALA A 65 -20.26 2.05 -1.88
N PHE A 66 -19.93 1.64 -0.66
CA PHE A 66 -19.90 2.50 0.53
C PHE A 66 -21.25 3.12 0.86
N GLY A 67 -22.34 2.41 0.54
CA GLY A 67 -23.69 2.90 0.80
C GLY A 67 -24.07 4.11 -0.05
N GLY A 68 -23.30 4.41 -1.09
CA GLY A 68 -23.51 5.60 -1.88
C GLY A 68 -23.02 6.89 -1.23
N LEU A 69 -22.35 6.77 -0.08
CA LEU A 69 -21.93 7.93 0.70
C LEU A 69 -20.61 8.53 0.23
N LYS A 70 -19.75 7.72 -0.39
CA LYS A 70 -18.44 8.17 -0.82
C LYS A 70 -17.93 7.30 -1.97
N LYS A 71 -16.93 7.79 -2.68
CA LYS A 71 -16.34 7.07 -3.81
C LYS A 71 -15.31 6.05 -3.37
N GLY A 72 -14.78 6.21 -2.18
CA GLY A 72 -13.79 5.31 -1.65
C GLY A 72 -13.23 5.80 -0.34
N LEU A 73 -12.32 5.03 0.20
CA LEU A 73 -11.56 5.37 1.39
C LEU A 73 -10.31 4.51 1.40
N GLY A 74 -9.41 4.76 2.32
CA GLY A 74 -8.23 3.94 2.43
C GLY A 74 -7.29 4.39 3.51
N VAL A 75 -6.00 4.23 3.24
CA VAL A 75 -4.95 4.62 4.17
C VAL A 75 -3.83 5.32 3.43
N VAL A 76 -3.09 6.15 4.16
CA VAL A 76 -1.90 6.83 3.66
C VAL A 76 -0.71 6.31 4.46
N VAL A 77 0.29 5.82 3.75
CA VAL A 77 1.51 5.28 4.33
C VAL A 77 2.61 6.31 4.19
N ASP A 78 3.23 6.69 5.31
CA ASP A 78 4.32 7.68 5.33
C ASP A 78 5.65 6.94 5.42
N LEU A 79 6.47 7.11 4.38
CA LEU A 79 7.79 6.49 4.31
C LEU A 79 8.90 7.43 4.78
N GLY A 80 8.58 8.69 5.03
CA GLY A 80 9.58 9.70 5.33
C GLY A 80 10.15 10.32 4.07
N PRO A 81 10.90 11.41 4.23
CA PRO A 81 11.41 12.16 3.07
C PRO A 81 12.48 11.41 2.31
N ASN A 82 12.63 11.75 1.04
CA ASN A 82 13.72 11.28 0.18
C ASN A 82 13.71 9.76 -0.03
N LYS A 83 12.53 9.16 -0.07
CA LYS A 83 12.39 7.73 -0.35
C LYS A 83 11.93 7.52 -1.79
N LYS A 84 12.38 6.41 -2.37
CA LYS A 84 12.02 6.04 -3.74
C LYS A 84 11.52 4.60 -3.72
N PRO A 85 10.24 4.39 -3.46
CA PRO A 85 9.70 3.04 -3.45
C PRO A 85 9.79 2.39 -4.83
N GLN A 86 10.06 1.10 -4.86
CA GLN A 86 10.13 0.33 -6.10
C GLN A 86 8.96 -0.64 -6.22
N THR A 87 8.48 -1.18 -5.10
CA THR A 87 7.30 -2.04 -5.10
C THR A 87 6.45 -1.73 -3.89
N VAL A 88 5.14 -1.95 -4.05
CA VAL A 88 4.18 -1.88 -2.95
C VAL A 88 3.42 -3.19 -2.94
N GLU A 89 3.51 -3.92 -1.84
CA GLU A 89 2.79 -5.17 -1.67
C GLU A 89 1.70 -4.99 -0.62
N LEU A 90 0.51 -5.49 -0.92
CA LEU A 90 -0.64 -5.43 -0.03
C LEU A 90 -1.05 -6.86 0.34
N VAL A 91 -1.41 -7.05 1.61
CA VAL A 91 -2.01 -8.32 2.07
C VAL A 91 -3.46 -8.03 2.40
N ILE A 92 -4.36 -8.54 1.56
CA ILE A 92 -5.79 -8.22 1.60
C ILE A 92 -6.58 -9.51 1.89
N PRO A 93 -7.16 -9.64 3.08
CA PRO A 93 -7.84 -10.90 3.46
C PRO A 93 -9.23 -11.05 2.84
N THR A 94 -9.89 -9.95 2.48
CA THR A 94 -11.24 -9.97 1.94
C THR A 94 -11.26 -9.19 0.64
N GLN A 95 -11.91 -9.73 -0.39
CA GLN A 95 -11.92 -9.12 -1.72
C GLN A 95 -12.31 -7.65 -1.69
N THR A 96 -11.49 -6.80 -2.30
CA THR A 96 -11.71 -5.36 -2.33
C THR A 96 -11.04 -4.80 -3.57
N SER A 97 -11.75 -3.94 -4.29
CA SER A 97 -11.12 -3.24 -5.41
C SER A 97 -10.25 -2.14 -4.87
N VAL A 98 -9.01 -2.05 -5.35
CA VAL A 98 -8.00 -1.17 -4.77
C VAL A 98 -7.23 -0.46 -5.87
N GLU A 99 -6.87 0.80 -5.57
CA GLU A 99 -5.94 1.61 -6.37
C GLU A 99 -4.79 2.02 -5.47
N VAL A 100 -3.60 2.11 -6.04
CA VAL A 100 -2.40 2.50 -5.29
C VAL A 100 -1.76 3.70 -5.96
N TYR A 101 -1.41 4.69 -5.16
CA TYR A 101 -0.81 5.94 -5.61
C TYR A 101 0.48 6.20 -4.84
N VAL A 102 1.42 6.87 -5.48
CA VAL A 102 2.66 7.34 -4.85
C VAL A 102 2.78 8.84 -5.12
N GLY A 103 3.04 9.62 -4.10
CA GLY A 103 3.11 11.05 -4.27
C GLY A 103 3.82 11.79 -3.14
N PRO A 104 3.98 13.12 -3.31
CA PRO A 104 4.74 13.93 -2.35
C PRO A 104 3.93 14.39 -1.14
N GLU A 105 2.63 14.19 -1.17
CA GLU A 105 1.74 14.65 -0.11
C GLU A 105 0.85 13.51 0.40
N ASN A 106 0.29 13.69 1.56
CA ASN A 106 -0.51 12.66 2.23
C ASN A 106 -1.96 12.64 1.72
N ARG A 107 -2.12 12.69 0.40
CA ARG A 107 -3.45 12.68 -0.23
C ARG A 107 -3.32 12.10 -1.64
N ARG A 108 -4.46 11.71 -2.19
CA ARG A 108 -4.52 11.12 -3.52
C ARG A 108 -4.32 12.16 -4.63
N GLU A 109 -4.84 13.38 -4.43
CA GLU A 109 -4.68 14.45 -5.41
C GLU A 109 -3.21 14.83 -5.50
N GLY A 110 -2.69 14.87 -6.71
CA GLY A 110 -1.29 15.18 -6.95
C GLY A 110 -0.38 13.96 -6.89
N ALA A 111 -0.89 12.80 -6.49
CA ALA A 111 -0.13 11.56 -6.50
C ALA A 111 -0.30 10.86 -7.85
N THR A 112 0.66 9.99 -8.17
CA THR A 112 0.63 9.21 -9.40
C THR A 112 0.06 7.83 -9.11
N LYS A 113 -0.99 7.45 -9.83
CA LYS A 113 -1.55 6.11 -9.72
C LYS A 113 -0.58 5.11 -10.35
N ILE A 114 -0.11 4.15 -9.57
CA ILE A 114 0.84 3.16 -10.06
C ILE A 114 0.16 1.85 -10.46
N GLY A 115 -1.08 1.64 -10.03
CA GLY A 115 -1.80 0.44 -10.43
C GLY A 115 -3.15 0.35 -9.73
N GLU A 116 -3.92 -0.64 -10.17
CA GLU A 116 -5.21 -0.95 -9.58
C GLU A 116 -5.52 -2.42 -9.80
N LYS A 117 -6.41 -2.97 -8.97
CA LYS A 117 -6.86 -4.33 -9.13
C LYS A 117 -8.27 -4.45 -8.60
N GLU A 118 -9.16 -5.02 -9.42
CA GLU A 118 -10.55 -5.24 -9.02
C GLU A 118 -10.64 -6.49 -8.14
N MET A 119 -11.38 -6.37 -7.04
CA MET A 119 -11.67 -7.48 -6.13
C MET A 119 -10.40 -8.26 -5.76
N ALA A 120 -9.36 -7.52 -5.39
CA ALA A 120 -8.08 -8.10 -5.00
C ALA A 120 -8.20 -8.86 -3.69
N GLN A 121 -7.48 -9.97 -3.59
CA GLN A 121 -7.41 -10.77 -2.37
C GLN A 121 -6.07 -11.45 -2.31
N GLY A 122 -5.56 -11.65 -1.09
CA GLY A 122 -4.26 -12.28 -0.88
C GLY A 122 -3.13 -11.27 -0.97
N ARG A 123 -1.98 -11.72 -1.43
CA ARG A 123 -0.81 -10.85 -1.60
C ARG A 123 -0.81 -10.29 -3.01
N VAL A 124 -0.85 -8.98 -3.09
CA VAL A 124 -0.94 -8.27 -4.38
C VAL A 124 0.21 -7.28 -4.42
N THR A 125 1.03 -7.34 -5.48
CA THR A 125 2.21 -6.49 -5.61
C THR A 125 2.04 -5.55 -6.79
N PHE A 126 2.40 -4.28 -6.57
CA PHE A 126 2.41 -3.25 -7.61
C PHE A 126 3.83 -2.75 -7.78
N ASP A 127 4.27 -2.62 -9.03
CA ASP A 127 5.57 -2.04 -9.35
C ASP A 127 5.43 -0.54 -9.47
N VAL A 128 6.40 0.18 -8.89
CA VAL A 128 6.44 1.63 -9.00
C VAL A 128 7.31 1.99 -10.20
N PRO A 129 6.79 2.73 -11.18
CA PRO A 129 7.61 3.14 -12.32
C PRO A 129 8.85 3.90 -11.89
N ALA A 130 9.92 3.76 -12.67
CA ALA A 130 11.23 4.34 -12.31
C ALA A 130 11.21 5.86 -12.19
N ASP A 131 10.28 6.51 -12.87
CA ASP A 131 10.17 7.97 -12.84
C ASP A 131 9.19 8.47 -11.77
N VAL A 132 8.67 7.58 -10.95
CA VAL A 132 7.74 7.94 -9.88
C VAL A 132 8.44 7.80 -8.54
N SER A 133 8.30 8.80 -7.69
CA SER A 133 8.83 8.75 -6.33
C SER A 133 7.93 9.58 -5.43
N GLY A 134 8.09 9.43 -4.13
CA GLY A 134 7.32 10.20 -3.20
C GLY A 134 7.41 9.65 -1.80
N GLN A 135 7.12 10.48 -0.83
CA GLN A 135 7.14 10.14 0.58
C GLN A 135 5.95 9.27 0.99
N TYR A 136 4.84 9.40 0.25
CA TYR A 136 3.57 8.80 0.67
C TYR A 136 3.06 7.79 -0.35
N VAL A 137 2.52 6.68 0.17
CA VAL A 137 1.79 5.69 -0.62
C VAL A 137 0.34 5.76 -0.16
N VAL A 138 -0.57 5.98 -1.10
CA VAL A 138 -2.00 6.02 -0.81
C VAL A 138 -2.62 4.72 -1.32
N VAL A 139 -3.26 4.00 -0.42
CA VAL A 139 -4.00 2.78 -0.75
C VAL A 139 -5.47 3.15 -0.70
N TRP A 140 -6.13 3.10 -1.84
CA TRP A 140 -7.50 3.62 -2.02
C TRP A 140 -8.42 2.48 -2.41
N PHE A 141 -9.43 2.23 -1.59
CA PHE A 141 -10.39 1.16 -1.83
C PHE A 141 -11.65 1.75 -2.46
N THR A 142 -12.12 1.12 -3.54
CA THR A 142 -13.24 1.65 -4.32
C THR A 142 -14.47 0.74 -4.31
N GLN A 143 -14.31 -0.53 -3.94
CA GLN A 143 -15.42 -1.47 -3.89
C GLN A 143 -15.16 -2.51 -2.82
N LEU A 144 -16.19 -2.84 -2.05
CA LEU A 144 -16.10 -3.77 -0.94
C LEU A 144 -16.78 -5.08 -1.28
N SER A 145 -16.49 -6.12 -0.49
CA SER A 145 -17.29 -7.34 -0.48
C SER A 145 -17.68 -7.65 0.96
N THR A 146 -18.53 -8.65 1.14
CA THR A 146 -18.94 -9.07 2.47
C THR A 146 -17.83 -9.92 3.09
N ASP A 147 -17.42 -9.57 4.29
CA ASP A 147 -16.37 -10.30 5.00
C ASP A 147 -16.94 -11.47 5.81
N GLY A 148 -16.06 -12.17 6.54
CA GLY A 148 -16.46 -13.34 7.31
C GLY A 148 -17.48 -13.06 8.41
N ASP A 149 -17.61 -11.80 8.83
CA ASP A 149 -18.59 -11.38 9.85
C ASP A 149 -19.88 -10.86 9.23
N GLY A 150 -20.03 -10.97 7.91
CA GLY A 150 -21.19 -10.47 7.19
C GLY A 150 -21.23 -8.98 7.01
N LYS A 151 -20.09 -8.32 7.18
CA LYS A 151 -19.98 -6.85 7.07
C LYS A 151 -19.25 -6.46 5.81
N ARG A 152 -19.56 -5.29 5.29
CA ARG A 152 -18.90 -4.74 4.12
C ARG A 152 -17.87 -3.72 4.57
N ARG A 153 -16.62 -4.18 4.65
CA ARG A 153 -15.50 -3.38 5.15
C ARG A 153 -14.31 -3.58 4.22
N ALA A 154 -13.51 -2.54 4.07
CA ALA A 154 -12.19 -2.69 3.48
C ALA A 154 -11.27 -3.29 4.54
N TRP A 155 -10.42 -4.23 4.16
CA TRP A 155 -9.46 -4.89 5.05
C TRP A 155 -8.08 -4.80 4.44
N LEU A 156 -7.10 -4.49 5.27
CA LEU A 156 -5.70 -4.45 4.86
C LEU A 156 -4.85 -4.96 6.02
N ASN A 157 -4.28 -6.15 5.86
CA ASN A 157 -3.49 -6.76 6.93
C ASN A 157 -2.07 -6.25 6.97
N GLU A 158 -1.47 -5.98 5.80
CA GLU A 158 -0.09 -5.50 5.80
C GLU A 158 0.19 -4.74 4.51
N VAL A 159 1.05 -3.72 4.62
CA VAL A 159 1.63 -3.03 3.48
C VAL A 159 3.14 -3.19 3.59
N ILE A 160 3.78 -3.68 2.53
CA ILE A 160 5.22 -3.84 2.48
C ILE A 160 5.71 -3.03 1.28
N VAL A 161 6.54 -2.04 1.54
CA VAL A 161 7.12 -1.19 0.52
C VAL A 161 8.60 -1.50 0.44
N THR A 162 9.10 -1.72 -0.77
CA THR A 162 10.54 -1.95 -0.97
C THR A 162 11.10 -0.87 -1.86
N GLY A 163 12.39 -0.62 -1.70
CA GLY A 163 13.07 0.42 -2.50
C GLY A 163 14.57 0.42 -2.34
#